data_9da9fa1873bffe919173e4728936a907
#
_entry.id   9da9fa1873bffe919173e4728936a907
#
_cell.length_a   1.000
_cell.length_b   1.000
_cell.length_c   1.000
_cell.angle_alpha   90.00
_cell.angle_beta   90.00
_cell.angle_gamma   90.00
#
_symmetry.space_group_name_H-M   'P 1'
#
loop_
_entity.id
_entity.type
_entity.pdbx_description
1 polymer ?
#
loop_
_entity_poly.entity_id
_entity_poly.type
_entity_poly.pdbx_seq_one_letter_code
_entity_poly.pdbx_strand_id
1 'polypeptide(L)'
;MEGKKKGYSARYKRHVRGMILFALLLLVLISGLVKANLTEAKVQKAQKINSRDVKVENAGCESMELNPLQQEKYPEVTEVVQRYYRSLGEKSSFADSYDDIIVYTKLGKYKDTYVAFVRYDMKIKDIYTKVPGLGTVYVAKDAESEYQVSASPEDEEINAFIQEIAQHEDVQALLEETQTAYHEAVQSDALLQEALTDLKNAYEDSTGS
;
A
#
# COMPACT_ATOMS: atom_id res chain seq x y z
N MET A 1 -2.92 46.77 6.64
CA MET A 1 -2.59 45.79 5.59
C MET A 1 -3.07 44.41 6.04
N GLU A 2 -4.28 44.00 5.64
CA GLU A 2 -4.88 42.75 6.04
C GLU A 2 -4.49 41.65 5.01
N GLY A 3 -3.74 40.66 5.48
CA GLY A 3 -3.38 39.47 4.69
C GLY A 3 -4.55 38.52 4.56
N LYS A 4 -5.13 38.39 3.38
CA LYS A 4 -6.16 37.40 3.05
C LYS A 4 -5.61 35.99 3.21
N LYS A 5 -6.04 35.25 4.25
CA LYS A 5 -5.89 33.79 4.34
C LYS A 5 -6.74 33.15 3.24
N LYS A 6 -6.11 32.56 2.22
CA LYS A 6 -6.77 31.72 1.22
C LYS A 6 -7.29 30.44 1.89
N GLY A 7 -8.60 30.33 2.02
CA GLY A 7 -9.25 29.11 2.50
C GLY A 7 -9.12 27.99 1.47
N TYR A 8 -8.52 26.87 1.84
CA TYR A 8 -8.46 25.65 1.03
C TYR A 8 -9.87 25.07 0.87
N SER A 9 -10.26 24.80 -0.39
CA SER A 9 -11.61 24.45 -0.79
C SER A 9 -12.04 23.07 -0.26
N ALA A 10 -13.34 22.90 0.00
CA ALA A 10 -13.96 21.66 0.49
C ALA A 10 -13.74 20.42 -0.42
N ARG A 11 -13.31 20.59 -1.68
CA ARG A 11 -12.91 19.49 -2.57
C ARG A 11 -11.59 18.86 -2.15
N TYR A 12 -10.65 19.63 -1.62
CA TYR A 12 -9.39 19.14 -1.08
C TYR A 12 -9.61 18.13 0.06
N LYS A 13 -10.55 18.40 0.95
CA LYS A 13 -10.86 17.53 2.10
C LYS A 13 -11.41 16.14 1.70
N ARG A 14 -12.08 16.01 0.57
CA ARG A 14 -12.68 14.73 0.12
C ARG A 14 -11.65 13.78 -0.50
N HIS A 15 -10.65 14.31 -1.22
CA HIS A 15 -9.56 13.51 -1.83
C HIS A 15 -8.49 13.12 -0.79
N VAL A 16 -8.20 14.00 0.16
CA VAL A 16 -7.31 13.71 1.29
C VAL A 16 -7.80 12.52 2.12
N ARG A 17 -9.11 12.36 2.32
CA ARG A 17 -9.68 11.21 3.06
C ARG A 17 -9.37 9.85 2.45
N GLY A 18 -9.40 9.71 1.13
CA GLY A 18 -9.08 8.44 0.45
C GLY A 18 -7.60 8.07 0.49
N MET A 19 -6.72 9.08 0.48
CA MET A 19 -5.27 8.87 0.40
C MET A 19 -4.60 8.66 1.76
N ILE A 20 -5.15 9.29 2.80
CA ILE A 20 -4.68 9.13 4.17
C ILE A 20 -4.89 7.70 4.67
N LEU A 21 -5.96 7.03 4.24
CA LEU A 21 -6.16 5.60 4.49
C LEU A 21 -5.02 4.73 3.93
N PHE A 22 -4.43 5.12 2.81
CA PHE A 22 -3.33 4.38 2.18
C PHE A 22 -1.98 4.60 2.87
N ALA A 23 -1.70 5.83 3.31
CA ALA A 23 -0.48 6.16 4.07
C ALA A 23 -0.49 5.55 5.48
N LEU A 24 -1.68 5.37 6.09
CA LEU A 24 -1.82 4.76 7.40
C LEU A 24 -1.77 3.24 7.39
N LEU A 25 -2.09 2.58 6.29
CA LEU A 25 -1.83 1.15 6.14
C LEU A 25 -0.32 0.85 6.27
N LEU A 26 0.52 1.81 5.85
CA LEU A 26 1.97 1.79 6.07
C LEU A 26 2.37 1.99 7.54
N LEU A 27 1.65 2.83 8.30
CA LEU A 27 1.95 3.09 9.71
C LEU A 27 1.38 2.02 10.67
N VAL A 28 0.28 1.35 10.29
CA VAL A 28 -0.33 0.28 11.11
C VAL A 28 0.49 -1.01 11.07
N LEU A 29 1.24 -1.28 10.00
CA LEU A 29 2.22 -2.36 9.97
C LEU A 29 3.45 -2.10 10.88
N ILE A 30 3.67 -0.84 11.30
CA ILE A 30 4.80 -0.43 12.15
C ILE A 30 4.49 -0.59 13.65
N SER A 31 3.20 -0.60 14.06
CA SER A 31 2.81 -0.74 15.46
C SER A 31 1.98 -2.01 15.67
N GLY A 32 2.62 -3.15 15.83
CA GLY A 32 1.96 -4.37 16.27
C GLY A 32 1.10 -4.13 17.52
N LEU A 33 -0.15 -4.67 17.50
CA LEU A 33 -1.10 -4.74 18.60
C LEU A 33 -1.92 -3.46 18.90
N VAL A 34 -2.94 -3.22 18.11
CA VAL A 34 -4.19 -2.61 18.64
C VAL A 34 -5.39 -3.37 18.07
N LYS A 35 -6.14 -4.03 18.97
CA LYS A 35 -7.47 -4.56 18.67
C LYS A 35 -8.40 -3.37 18.44
N ALA A 36 -8.83 -3.15 17.22
CA ALA A 36 -9.85 -2.17 16.89
C ALA A 36 -11.11 -2.90 16.40
N ASN A 37 -12.21 -2.71 17.13
CA ASN A 37 -13.56 -3.03 16.68
C ASN A 37 -13.93 -2.07 15.55
N LEU A 38 -14.11 -2.61 14.34
CA LEU A 38 -14.56 -1.84 13.18
C LEU A 38 -16.08 -1.80 13.13
N THR A 39 -16.63 -0.60 13.27
CA THR A 39 -18.01 -0.29 13.00
C THR A 39 -18.17 -0.03 11.49
N GLU A 40 -19.18 -0.65 10.90
CA GLU A 40 -19.45 -0.71 9.46
C GLU A 40 -19.60 0.66 8.80
N ALA A 41 -18.80 0.91 7.76
CA ALA A 41 -19.08 1.92 6.76
C ALA A 41 -19.49 1.23 5.44
N LYS A 42 -20.71 1.48 5.00
CA LYS A 42 -21.27 0.97 3.74
C LYS A 42 -20.46 1.43 2.55
N VAL A 43 -19.83 0.49 1.85
CA VAL A 43 -19.16 0.68 0.56
C VAL A 43 -20.08 0.23 -0.57
N GLN A 44 -20.08 1.00 -1.64
CA GLN A 44 -20.87 0.78 -2.85
C GLN A 44 -20.50 -0.53 -3.53
N LYS A 45 -21.52 -1.21 -4.04
CA LYS A 45 -21.53 -2.47 -4.77
C LYS A 45 -20.48 -2.54 -5.87
N ALA A 46 -19.42 -3.31 -5.65
CA ALA A 46 -18.61 -3.89 -6.71
C ALA A 46 -19.28 -5.16 -7.24
N GLN A 47 -19.19 -5.38 -8.53
CA GLN A 47 -19.83 -6.51 -9.23
C GLN A 47 -19.38 -7.85 -8.65
N LYS A 48 -20.38 -8.65 -8.28
CA LYS A 48 -20.22 -10.01 -7.77
C LYS A 48 -19.72 -10.89 -8.93
N ILE A 49 -18.45 -11.23 -8.92
CA ILE A 49 -17.87 -12.23 -9.83
C ILE A 49 -18.37 -13.59 -9.35
N ASN A 50 -19.32 -14.13 -10.12
CA ASN A 50 -19.93 -15.42 -9.85
C ASN A 50 -19.24 -16.44 -10.77
N SER A 51 -18.03 -16.88 -10.43
CA SER A 51 -17.40 -18.05 -11.04
C SER A 51 -17.18 -19.11 -9.97
N ARG A 52 -17.88 -20.23 -10.13
CA ARG A 52 -17.61 -21.50 -9.43
C ARG A 52 -16.38 -22.17 -10.05
N ASP A 53 -15.26 -21.48 -10.09
CA ASP A 53 -13.99 -22.13 -10.40
C ASP A 53 -13.42 -22.66 -9.08
N VAL A 54 -13.17 -23.97 -9.07
CA VAL A 54 -12.46 -24.60 -7.94
C VAL A 54 -11.09 -23.95 -7.87
N LYS A 55 -10.92 -23.04 -6.90
CA LYS A 55 -9.62 -22.37 -6.66
C LYS A 55 -8.62 -23.46 -6.27
N VAL A 56 -7.61 -23.68 -7.09
CA VAL A 56 -6.50 -24.61 -6.81
C VAL A 56 -5.50 -23.87 -5.93
N GLU A 57 -5.23 -24.40 -4.74
CA GLU A 57 -4.24 -23.80 -3.82
C GLU A 57 -2.81 -24.08 -4.29
N ASN A 58 -1.91 -23.16 -4.01
CA ASN A 58 -0.47 -23.31 -4.19
C ASN A 58 0.09 -24.09 -2.99
N ALA A 59 0.58 -25.30 -3.22
CA ALA A 59 1.15 -26.13 -2.17
C ALA A 59 2.38 -25.47 -1.55
N GLY A 60 2.38 -25.30 -0.21
CA GLY A 60 3.50 -24.76 0.57
C GLY A 60 3.65 -23.24 0.46
N CYS A 61 2.62 -22.53 -0.02
CA CYS A 61 2.68 -21.06 -0.11
C CYS A 61 2.77 -20.38 1.25
N GLU A 62 2.35 -21.02 2.33
CA GLU A 62 2.46 -20.55 3.71
C GLU A 62 3.90 -20.70 4.29
N SER A 63 4.73 -21.55 3.67
CA SER A 63 6.10 -21.77 4.15
C SER A 63 7.07 -20.76 3.53
N MET A 64 7.84 -20.07 4.36
CA MET A 64 8.89 -19.16 3.86
C MET A 64 9.93 -19.89 3.00
N GLU A 65 10.30 -21.13 3.38
CA GLU A 65 11.31 -21.94 2.69
C GLU A 65 10.86 -22.35 1.28
N LEU A 66 9.58 -22.67 1.10
CA LEU A 66 9.00 -23.07 -0.19
C LEU A 66 8.50 -21.88 -1.01
N ASN A 67 8.22 -20.77 -0.34
CA ASN A 67 7.73 -19.52 -0.92
C ASN A 67 8.59 -18.33 -0.47
N PRO A 68 9.89 -18.31 -0.77
CA PRO A 68 10.77 -17.22 -0.38
C PRO A 68 10.39 -15.94 -1.14
N LEU A 69 10.69 -14.78 -0.53
CA LEU A 69 10.53 -13.49 -1.16
C LEU A 69 11.47 -13.34 -2.37
N GLN A 70 10.94 -12.99 -3.53
CA GLN A 70 11.70 -12.96 -4.78
C GLN A 70 11.55 -11.62 -5.50
N GLN A 71 12.67 -10.97 -5.72
CA GLN A 71 12.72 -9.69 -6.43
C GLN A 71 12.51 -9.90 -7.94
N GLU A 72 11.51 -9.22 -8.51
CA GLU A 72 11.23 -9.10 -9.96
C GLU A 72 11.22 -10.43 -10.74
N LYS A 73 10.91 -11.52 -10.08
CA LYS A 73 10.93 -12.87 -10.68
C LYS A 73 9.86 -13.07 -11.75
N TYR A 74 8.72 -12.42 -11.62
CA TYR A 74 7.55 -12.58 -12.50
C TYR A 74 7.34 -11.30 -13.30
N PRO A 75 7.88 -11.19 -14.53
CA PRO A 75 7.89 -9.93 -15.30
C PRO A 75 6.50 -9.33 -15.52
N GLU A 76 5.48 -10.16 -15.83
CA GLU A 76 4.10 -9.69 -16.06
C GLU A 76 3.49 -9.11 -14.77
N VAL A 77 3.73 -9.75 -13.63
CA VAL A 77 3.30 -9.27 -12.31
C VAL A 77 4.04 -7.98 -11.96
N THR A 78 5.35 -7.95 -12.17
CA THR A 78 6.18 -6.76 -11.93
C THR A 78 5.66 -5.57 -12.72
N GLU A 79 5.40 -5.76 -14.02
CA GLU A 79 4.92 -4.67 -14.90
C GLU A 79 3.57 -4.10 -14.45
N VAL A 80 2.59 -4.96 -14.14
CA VAL A 80 1.26 -4.49 -13.74
C VAL A 80 1.31 -3.78 -12.39
N VAL A 81 2.12 -4.25 -11.44
CA VAL A 81 2.31 -3.61 -10.15
C VAL A 81 3.00 -2.26 -10.28
N GLN A 82 4.08 -2.17 -11.07
CA GLN A 82 4.76 -0.91 -11.33
C GLN A 82 3.84 0.11 -12.01
N ARG A 83 3.03 -0.31 -12.98
CA ARG A 83 2.03 0.54 -13.64
C ARG A 83 0.99 1.04 -12.63
N TYR A 84 0.52 0.18 -11.74
CA TYR A 84 -0.40 0.55 -10.67
C TYR A 84 0.18 1.65 -9.78
N TYR A 85 1.40 1.49 -9.27
CA TYR A 85 2.05 2.49 -8.41
C TYR A 85 2.30 3.83 -9.13
N ARG A 86 2.74 3.82 -10.40
CA ARG A 86 2.88 5.04 -11.20
C ARG A 86 1.54 5.78 -11.32
N SER A 87 0.44 5.03 -11.54
CA SER A 87 -0.90 5.63 -11.62
C SER A 87 -1.39 6.25 -10.31
N LEU A 88 -0.87 5.83 -9.16
CA LEU A 88 -1.17 6.46 -7.87
C LEU A 88 -0.60 7.87 -7.78
N GLY A 89 0.61 8.10 -8.27
CA GLY A 89 1.22 9.43 -8.34
C GLY A 89 0.36 10.39 -9.19
N GLU A 90 -0.05 9.96 -10.37
CA GLU A 90 -0.88 10.77 -11.28
C GLU A 90 -2.23 11.20 -10.67
N LYS A 91 -2.79 10.36 -9.80
CA LYS A 91 -4.09 10.60 -9.12
C LYS A 91 -3.93 11.33 -7.78
N SER A 92 -2.71 11.47 -7.30
CA SER A 92 -2.42 12.03 -5.98
C SER A 92 -2.51 13.55 -5.98
N SER A 93 -3.14 14.11 -4.93
CA SER A 93 -3.14 15.55 -4.70
C SER A 93 -1.88 16.02 -3.95
N PHE A 94 -1.12 15.11 -3.36
CA PHE A 94 -0.03 15.40 -2.45
C PHE A 94 1.32 14.78 -2.89
N ALA A 95 1.33 13.63 -3.56
CA ALA A 95 2.51 13.08 -4.19
C ALA A 95 2.61 13.48 -5.66
N ASP A 96 3.82 13.77 -6.13
CA ASP A 96 4.11 14.01 -7.55
C ASP A 96 4.33 12.69 -8.29
N SER A 97 5.07 11.78 -7.68
CA SER A 97 5.43 10.49 -8.28
C SER A 97 5.72 9.42 -7.22
N TYR A 98 5.69 8.17 -7.70
CA TYR A 98 6.28 7.01 -7.05
C TYR A 98 7.41 6.53 -7.95
N ASP A 99 8.65 6.66 -7.48
CA ASP A 99 9.87 6.37 -8.20
C ASP A 99 10.54 5.12 -7.62
N ASP A 100 11.59 4.63 -8.29
CA ASP A 100 12.45 3.53 -7.82
C ASP A 100 11.65 2.31 -7.32
N ILE A 101 10.57 1.97 -8.06
CA ILE A 101 9.62 0.92 -7.71
C ILE A 101 10.25 -0.44 -7.94
N ILE A 102 10.51 -1.16 -6.84
CA ILE A 102 11.05 -2.52 -6.83
C ILE A 102 9.97 -3.46 -6.31
N VAL A 103 9.67 -4.52 -7.07
CA VAL A 103 8.60 -5.46 -6.76
C VAL A 103 9.18 -6.77 -6.24
N TYR A 104 8.85 -7.12 -5.01
CA TYR A 104 9.17 -8.40 -4.40
C TYR A 104 7.90 -9.24 -4.34
N THR A 105 7.95 -10.51 -4.71
CA THR A 105 6.78 -11.36 -4.79
C THR A 105 6.91 -12.65 -4.00
N LYS A 106 5.81 -13.07 -3.39
CA LYS A 106 5.55 -14.43 -2.95
C LYS A 106 4.37 -15.00 -3.72
N LEU A 107 4.29 -16.32 -3.86
CA LEU A 107 3.08 -16.96 -4.38
C LEU A 107 1.90 -16.62 -3.46
N GLY A 108 0.77 -16.32 -4.05
CA GLY A 108 -0.49 -16.19 -3.33
C GLY A 108 -1.08 -17.54 -2.92
N LYS A 109 -2.17 -17.54 -2.18
CA LYS A 109 -2.84 -18.74 -1.71
C LYS A 109 -3.29 -19.64 -2.88
N TYR A 110 -3.75 -19.05 -3.96
CA TYR A 110 -4.28 -19.78 -5.12
C TYR A 110 -3.37 -19.70 -6.33
N LYS A 111 -3.52 -20.67 -7.25
CA LYS A 111 -2.78 -20.72 -8.50
C LYS A 111 -2.95 -19.41 -9.29
N ASP A 112 -1.88 -18.98 -9.94
CA ASP A 112 -1.80 -17.74 -10.73
C ASP A 112 -2.14 -16.48 -9.91
N THR A 113 -1.92 -16.51 -8.58
CA THR A 113 -2.04 -15.35 -7.72
C THR A 113 -0.72 -15.08 -7.00
N TYR A 114 -0.49 -13.81 -6.63
CA TYR A 114 0.73 -13.37 -5.99
C TYR A 114 0.42 -12.34 -4.90
N VAL A 115 1.27 -12.31 -3.88
CA VAL A 115 1.36 -11.17 -2.97
C VAL A 115 2.64 -10.42 -3.29
N ALA A 116 2.51 -9.15 -3.65
CA ALA A 116 3.63 -8.31 -3.97
C ALA A 116 3.89 -7.31 -2.84
N PHE A 117 5.12 -7.31 -2.34
CA PHE A 117 5.67 -6.29 -1.44
C PHE A 117 6.47 -5.32 -2.29
N VAL A 118 6.09 -4.05 -2.27
CA VAL A 118 6.56 -3.07 -3.25
C VAL A 118 7.30 -1.96 -2.53
N ARG A 119 8.61 -1.93 -2.69
CA ARG A 119 9.44 -0.81 -2.25
C ARG A 119 9.38 0.31 -3.28
N TYR A 120 9.24 1.53 -2.85
CA TYR A 120 9.22 2.71 -3.70
C TYR A 120 9.75 3.94 -2.98
N ASP A 121 10.11 4.94 -3.75
CA ASP A 121 10.43 6.26 -3.26
C ASP A 121 9.33 7.25 -3.69
N MET A 122 8.55 7.76 -2.72
CA MET A 122 7.48 8.70 -2.97
C MET A 122 8.02 10.13 -2.97
N LYS A 123 7.77 10.87 -4.04
CA LYS A 123 8.06 12.31 -4.15
C LYS A 123 6.85 13.09 -3.68
N ILE A 124 6.98 13.81 -2.57
CA ILE A 124 5.96 14.75 -2.08
C ILE A 124 6.13 16.08 -2.82
N LYS A 125 5.01 16.74 -3.15
CA LYS A 125 5.01 18.07 -3.81
C LYS A 125 5.75 19.08 -2.95
N ASP A 126 6.60 19.87 -3.61
CA ASP A 126 7.41 20.92 -2.99
C ASP A 126 8.44 20.44 -1.95
N ILE A 127 8.61 19.12 -1.75
CA ILE A 127 9.65 18.53 -0.90
C ILE A 127 10.72 17.90 -1.78
N TYR A 128 12.00 18.21 -1.52
CA TYR A 128 13.11 17.68 -2.32
C TYR A 128 13.39 16.21 -1.99
N THR A 129 13.40 15.86 -0.72
CA THR A 129 13.73 14.51 -0.25
C THR A 129 12.59 13.55 -0.59
N LYS A 130 12.93 12.45 -1.23
CA LYS A 130 11.99 11.35 -1.48
C LYS A 130 11.74 10.55 -0.20
N VAL A 131 10.56 9.99 -0.07
CA VAL A 131 10.12 9.21 1.09
C VAL A 131 10.11 7.73 0.72
N PRO A 132 11.06 6.92 1.22
CA PRO A 132 11.00 5.48 1.05
C PRO A 132 9.75 4.88 1.68
N GLY A 133 9.12 3.93 0.99
CA GLY A 133 7.93 3.24 1.47
C GLY A 133 7.87 1.80 1.00
N LEU A 134 7.12 0.99 1.75
CA LEU A 134 6.82 -0.40 1.44
C LEU A 134 5.31 -0.59 1.42
N GLY A 135 4.75 -0.99 0.30
CA GLY A 135 3.34 -1.32 0.17
C GLY A 135 3.13 -2.80 -0.09
N THR A 136 1.93 -3.29 0.20
CA THR A 136 1.53 -4.66 -0.09
C THR A 136 0.31 -4.65 -0.99
N VAL A 137 0.33 -5.45 -2.06
CA VAL A 137 -0.80 -5.62 -2.97
C VAL A 137 -0.97 -7.09 -3.33
N TYR A 138 -2.21 -7.49 -3.57
CA TYR A 138 -2.56 -8.80 -4.11
C TYR A 138 -2.72 -8.71 -5.61
N VAL A 139 -2.19 -9.69 -6.33
CA VAL A 139 -2.26 -9.76 -7.80
C VAL A 139 -2.91 -11.07 -8.19
N ALA A 140 -3.94 -11.01 -9.02
CA ALA A 140 -4.66 -12.17 -9.53
C ALA A 140 -5.10 -11.92 -10.96
N LYS A 141 -5.34 -12.99 -11.71
CA LYS A 141 -5.92 -12.89 -13.05
C LYS A 141 -7.43 -12.61 -12.97
N ASP A 142 -7.91 -11.75 -13.86
CA ASP A 142 -9.33 -11.54 -14.10
C ASP A 142 -9.93 -12.59 -15.06
N ALA A 143 -11.18 -12.38 -15.49
CA ALA A 143 -11.88 -13.26 -16.40
C ALA A 143 -11.26 -13.32 -17.81
N GLU A 144 -10.54 -12.27 -18.22
CA GLU A 144 -9.80 -12.16 -19.46
C GLU A 144 -8.38 -12.73 -19.37
N SER A 145 -8.01 -13.32 -18.21
CA SER A 145 -6.68 -13.84 -17.90
C SER A 145 -5.58 -12.77 -17.81
N GLU A 146 -5.97 -11.52 -17.61
CA GLU A 146 -5.05 -10.39 -17.38
C GLU A 146 -4.81 -10.19 -15.86
N TYR A 147 -3.56 -9.91 -15.48
CA TYR A 147 -3.24 -9.62 -14.08
C TYR A 147 -3.81 -8.28 -13.63
N GLN A 148 -4.53 -8.32 -12.52
CA GLN A 148 -5.11 -7.16 -11.85
C GLN A 148 -4.53 -6.99 -10.44
N VAL A 149 -4.37 -5.74 -10.02
CA VAL A 149 -3.82 -5.38 -8.70
C VAL A 149 -4.96 -4.97 -7.77
N SER A 150 -5.00 -5.55 -6.58
CA SER A 150 -5.89 -5.16 -5.49
C SER A 150 -5.08 -4.77 -4.26
N ALA A 151 -5.26 -3.55 -3.77
CA ALA A 151 -4.66 -3.08 -2.52
C ALA A 151 -5.43 -3.55 -1.28
N SER A 152 -6.70 -3.93 -1.44
CA SER A 152 -7.57 -4.41 -0.37
C SER A 152 -8.50 -5.48 -0.93
N PRO A 153 -8.08 -6.76 -0.99
CA PRO A 153 -8.96 -7.84 -1.39
C PRO A 153 -10.20 -7.93 -0.48
N GLU A 154 -11.37 -8.19 -1.06
CA GLU A 154 -12.61 -8.37 -0.28
C GLU A 154 -12.70 -9.73 0.42
N ASP A 155 -11.85 -10.68 0.03
CA ASP A 155 -11.81 -12.05 0.53
C ASP A 155 -11.04 -12.10 1.85
N GLU A 156 -11.71 -12.45 2.95
CA GLU A 156 -11.12 -12.52 4.29
C GLU A 156 -10.02 -13.59 4.39
N GLU A 157 -10.14 -14.71 3.67
CA GLU A 157 -9.09 -15.73 3.63
C GLU A 157 -7.82 -15.24 2.97
N ILE A 158 -7.95 -14.47 1.88
CA ILE A 158 -6.80 -13.85 1.21
C ILE A 158 -6.15 -12.84 2.15
N ASN A 159 -6.94 -12.02 2.84
CA ASN A 159 -6.39 -11.05 3.79
C ASN A 159 -5.66 -11.73 4.96
N ALA A 160 -6.23 -12.81 5.51
CA ALA A 160 -5.58 -13.58 6.58
C ALA A 160 -4.24 -14.18 6.08
N PHE A 161 -4.23 -14.76 4.88
CA PHE A 161 -3.02 -15.28 4.26
C PHE A 161 -1.96 -14.20 4.02
N ILE A 162 -2.34 -13.01 3.53
CA ILE A 162 -1.41 -11.88 3.36
C ILE A 162 -0.78 -11.49 4.70
N GLN A 163 -1.57 -11.43 5.77
CA GLN A 163 -1.07 -11.11 7.10
C GLN A 163 -0.11 -12.17 7.64
N GLU A 164 -0.37 -13.45 7.38
CA GLU A 164 0.50 -14.56 7.75
C GLU A 164 1.86 -14.47 7.07
N ILE A 165 1.89 -14.41 5.75
CA ILE A 165 3.16 -14.35 5.00
C ILE A 165 3.92 -13.05 5.20
N ALA A 166 3.24 -11.96 5.57
CA ALA A 166 3.89 -10.72 5.95
C ALA A 166 4.74 -10.83 7.22
N GLN A 167 4.51 -11.86 8.06
CA GLN A 167 5.34 -12.14 9.23
C GLN A 167 6.60 -12.98 8.92
N HIS A 168 6.78 -13.44 7.70
CA HIS A 168 7.98 -14.17 7.31
C HIS A 168 9.23 -13.30 7.47
N GLU A 169 10.34 -13.90 7.94
CA GLU A 169 11.58 -13.18 8.24
C GLU A 169 12.12 -12.39 7.05
N ASP A 170 12.00 -12.92 5.83
CA ASP A 170 12.43 -12.25 4.59
C ASP A 170 11.61 -10.98 4.28
N VAL A 171 10.32 -10.98 4.60
CA VAL A 171 9.44 -9.80 4.48
C VAL A 171 9.72 -8.81 5.60
N GLN A 172 9.90 -9.30 6.83
CA GLN A 172 10.24 -8.44 7.97
C GLN A 172 11.59 -7.75 7.79
N ALA A 173 12.59 -8.44 7.23
CA ALA A 173 13.88 -7.84 6.89
C ALA A 173 13.74 -6.70 5.86
N LEU A 174 12.92 -6.90 4.82
CA LEU A 174 12.62 -5.83 3.84
C LEU A 174 11.90 -4.64 4.49
N LEU A 175 10.99 -4.91 5.44
CA LEU A 175 10.28 -3.88 6.21
C LEU A 175 11.25 -3.06 7.06
N GLU A 176 12.14 -3.71 7.81
CA GLU A 176 13.15 -3.04 8.66
C GLU A 176 14.11 -2.17 7.83
N GLU A 177 14.57 -2.68 6.69
CA GLU A 177 15.41 -1.91 5.76
C GLU A 177 14.69 -0.64 5.29
N THR A 178 13.40 -0.79 4.88
CA THR A 178 12.61 0.35 4.41
C THR A 178 12.33 1.34 5.52
N GLN A 179 12.04 0.88 6.75
CA GLN A 179 11.84 1.74 7.91
C GLN A 179 13.10 2.54 8.26
N THR A 180 14.27 1.91 8.20
CA THR A 180 15.55 2.58 8.43
C THR A 180 15.74 3.70 7.41
N ALA A 181 15.57 3.41 6.12
CA ALA A 181 15.68 4.41 5.06
C ALA A 181 14.65 5.55 5.22
N TYR A 182 13.41 5.22 5.63
CA TYR A 182 12.37 6.23 5.95
C TYR A 182 12.81 7.16 7.08
N HIS A 183 13.31 6.61 8.18
CA HIS A 183 13.76 7.41 9.32
C HIS A 183 14.94 8.31 8.95
N GLU A 184 15.89 7.81 8.17
CA GLU A 184 17.02 8.61 7.66
C GLU A 184 16.53 9.77 6.78
N ALA A 185 15.61 9.51 5.86
CA ALA A 185 15.02 10.54 5.02
C ALA A 185 14.33 11.64 5.84
N VAL A 186 13.50 11.25 6.80
CA VAL A 186 12.78 12.20 7.68
C VAL A 186 13.75 13.01 8.55
N GLN A 187 14.80 12.38 9.07
CA GLN A 187 15.79 13.09 9.91
C GLN A 187 16.67 14.05 9.09
N SER A 188 16.84 13.78 7.80
CA SER A 188 17.69 14.60 6.93
C SER A 188 17.03 15.87 6.41
N ASP A 189 15.69 15.98 6.48
CA ASP A 189 14.93 17.07 5.87
C ASP A 189 13.82 17.59 6.80
N ALA A 190 14.03 18.79 7.35
CA ALA A 190 13.09 19.42 8.27
C ALA A 190 11.73 19.76 7.61
N LEU A 191 11.73 20.11 6.31
CA LEU A 191 10.49 20.37 5.58
C LEU A 191 9.68 19.08 5.39
N LEU A 192 10.36 17.96 5.14
CA LEU A 192 9.73 16.66 5.09
C LEU A 192 9.11 16.30 6.44
N GLN A 193 9.83 16.50 7.54
CA GLN A 193 9.33 16.23 8.89
C GLN A 193 8.08 17.06 9.22
N GLU A 194 8.07 18.34 8.87
CA GLU A 194 6.92 19.23 9.02
C GLU A 194 5.73 18.76 8.17
N ALA A 195 5.95 18.49 6.89
CA ALA A 195 4.90 18.03 5.98
C ALA A 195 4.24 16.72 6.42
N LEU A 196 5.02 15.74 6.91
CA LEU A 196 4.51 14.49 7.45
C LEU A 196 3.74 14.69 8.76
N THR A 197 4.18 15.60 9.60
CA THR A 197 3.48 15.97 10.84
C THR A 197 2.13 16.62 10.53
N ASP A 198 2.08 17.54 9.58
CA ASP A 198 0.84 18.19 9.15
C ASP A 198 -0.14 17.17 8.53
N LEU A 199 0.38 16.23 7.76
CA LEU A 199 -0.43 15.15 7.18
C LEU A 199 -1.03 14.26 8.25
N LYS A 200 -0.25 13.90 9.28
CA LYS A 200 -0.70 13.12 10.43
C LYS A 200 -1.81 13.85 11.20
N ASN A 201 -1.59 15.12 11.53
CA ASN A 201 -2.56 15.94 12.25
C ASN A 201 -3.88 16.09 11.47
N ALA A 202 -3.79 16.32 10.15
CA ALA A 202 -4.97 16.41 9.29
C ALA A 202 -5.78 15.09 9.25
N TYR A 203 -5.11 13.97 9.42
CA TYR A 203 -5.77 12.67 9.52
C TYR A 203 -6.47 12.49 10.87
N GLU A 204 -5.78 12.73 11.97
CA GLU A 204 -6.32 12.60 13.33
C GLU A 204 -7.56 13.49 13.51
N ASP A 205 -7.53 14.72 13.01
CA ASP A 205 -8.66 15.64 12.99
C ASP A 205 -9.85 15.11 12.15
N SER A 206 -9.58 14.32 11.10
CA SER A 206 -10.61 13.77 10.22
C SER A 206 -11.28 12.51 10.77
N THR A 207 -10.63 11.80 11.69
CA THR A 207 -11.10 10.53 12.28
C THR A 207 -11.64 10.70 13.70
N GLY A 208 -11.36 11.82 14.35
CA GLY A 208 -11.76 12.15 15.73
C GLY A 208 -13.12 12.85 15.87
N SER A 209 -13.97 12.85 14.83
CA SER A 209 -15.31 13.48 14.85
C SER A 209 -16.42 12.45 14.74
#